data_833ef5347c334efbd94841dd4d462613
#
_entry.id   833ef5347c334efbd94841dd4d462613
#
_cell.length_a   1.000
_cell.length_b   1.000
_cell.length_c   1.000
_cell.angle_alpha   90.00
_cell.angle_beta   90.00
_cell.angle_gamma   90.00
#
_symmetry.space_group_name_H-M   'P 1'
#
loop_
_entity.id
_entity.type
_entity.pdbx_description
1 polymer ?
#
loop_
_entity_poly.entity_id
_entity_poly.type
_entity_poly.pdbx_seq_one_letter_code
_entity_poly.pdbx_strand_id
1 'polypeptide(L)'
;MICSLQLAYAQKPDSDMQKAVEKAREATLDAKKAAKPATWIKLAEACFKAYSNPTANITQGIDKNTFGMMVKEKPISVETVVLDNQEFEKWTLSHLDVYFNGMGMLSVVNVTKPSVEGDVLMEAAKAYNKAFELGAKDKDVAPKMKEIVDAYYNDAFTAYQLGDMAKASNLFKSAADVSVLAPSAEVNNDAAYNAAFTAMQVKDYARATEYYGKCLENGFLSEGNIYANLSECALAQADTLKAKNYLATGLTAFPDNAAILTNLINLYLQTNEDPAKIVELLDEAKKAMPDNPSLFYVEGNIYTGIKKYDEAIAAYDNGLKINDKYDMCYYGKANVALKKGEDIVEEMNALDVREWKKYDELAAKLTEVYISALEPFEKCYEVSSIPEVKAAAADYLKRLNFQLRNVDPKYQEAYEKWNGVVAAE
;
A
#
# COMPACT_ATOMS: atom_id res chain seq x y z
N MET A 1 -12.94 5.87 19.50
CA MET A 1 -14.36 5.51 19.49
C MET A 1 -15.16 6.74 19.91
N ILE A 2 -15.52 7.58 18.93
CA ILE A 2 -16.36 8.76 19.17
C ILE A 2 -17.75 8.38 18.67
N CYS A 3 -18.65 8.02 19.58
CA CYS A 3 -20.07 7.88 19.30
C CYS A 3 -20.64 9.27 19.00
N SER A 4 -20.72 9.65 17.72
CA SER A 4 -21.60 10.73 17.30
C SER A 4 -23.06 10.26 17.55
N LEU A 5 -23.76 10.95 18.42
CA LEU A 5 -25.22 10.82 18.53
C LEU A 5 -25.86 11.23 17.20
N GLN A 6 -25.97 10.28 16.27
CA GLN A 6 -26.85 10.45 15.12
C GLN A 6 -28.28 10.45 15.63
N LEU A 7 -28.93 11.59 15.52
CA LEU A 7 -30.37 11.68 15.72
C LEU A 7 -31.02 10.67 14.75
N ALA A 8 -31.67 9.65 15.32
CA ALA A 8 -32.33 8.60 14.57
C ALA A 8 -33.45 9.18 13.70
N TYR A 9 -33.19 9.44 12.44
CA TYR A 9 -34.22 9.74 11.45
C TYR A 9 -34.70 8.43 10.85
N ALA A 10 -36.02 8.18 10.90
CA ALA A 10 -36.60 7.05 10.17
C ALA A 10 -36.33 7.22 8.66
N GLN A 11 -35.95 6.15 7.99
CA GLN A 11 -35.81 6.11 6.53
C GLN A 11 -37.10 6.62 5.87
N LYS A 12 -36.93 7.53 4.91
CA LYS A 12 -38.05 8.12 4.15
C LYS A 12 -38.11 7.56 2.75
N PRO A 13 -39.28 7.63 2.10
CA PRO A 13 -39.37 7.29 0.67
C PRO A 13 -38.40 8.13 -0.18
N ASP A 14 -37.78 7.51 -1.17
CA ASP A 14 -36.83 8.18 -2.09
C ASP A 14 -37.47 9.39 -2.76
N SER A 15 -38.77 9.29 -3.13
CA SER A 15 -39.51 10.38 -3.75
C SER A 15 -39.58 11.64 -2.86
N ASP A 16 -39.55 11.47 -1.54
CA ASP A 16 -39.55 12.60 -0.61
C ASP A 16 -38.18 13.24 -0.53
N MET A 17 -37.10 12.42 -0.61
CA MET A 17 -35.72 12.91 -0.67
C MET A 17 -35.47 13.66 -1.98
N GLN A 18 -35.90 13.10 -3.12
CA GLN A 18 -35.81 13.72 -4.43
C GLN A 18 -36.52 15.09 -4.43
N LYS A 19 -37.79 15.16 -4.02
CA LYS A 19 -38.54 16.42 -3.93
C LYS A 19 -37.88 17.44 -3.01
N ALA A 20 -37.30 17.01 -1.89
CA ALA A 20 -36.63 17.90 -0.97
C ALA A 20 -35.37 18.54 -1.60
N VAL A 21 -34.54 17.73 -2.28
CA VAL A 21 -33.34 18.18 -2.97
C VAL A 21 -33.70 19.08 -4.16
N GLU A 22 -34.67 18.69 -5.00
CA GLU A 22 -35.13 19.49 -6.15
C GLU A 22 -35.62 20.87 -5.71
N LYS A 23 -36.49 20.93 -4.69
CA LYS A 23 -36.97 22.19 -4.13
C LYS A 23 -35.86 23.08 -3.60
N ALA A 24 -34.81 22.48 -3.01
CA ALA A 24 -33.66 23.23 -2.54
C ALA A 24 -32.80 23.75 -3.70
N ARG A 25 -32.60 22.94 -4.76
CA ARG A 25 -31.94 23.34 -6.01
C ARG A 25 -32.65 24.52 -6.69
N GLU A 26 -33.98 24.43 -6.84
CA GLU A 26 -34.79 25.52 -7.40
C GLU A 26 -34.62 26.83 -6.63
N ALA A 27 -34.53 26.77 -5.31
CA ALA A 27 -34.30 27.96 -4.51
C ALA A 27 -32.97 28.66 -4.80
N THR A 28 -31.94 27.95 -5.27
CA THR A 28 -30.64 28.53 -5.66
C THR A 28 -30.67 29.20 -7.03
N LEU A 29 -31.71 28.98 -7.84
CA LEU A 29 -31.91 29.64 -9.15
C LEU A 29 -32.55 31.02 -9.01
N ASP A 30 -33.21 31.31 -7.88
CA ASP A 30 -33.78 32.62 -7.58
C ASP A 30 -32.64 33.56 -7.12
N ALA A 31 -32.35 34.59 -7.87
CA ALA A 31 -31.23 35.53 -7.62
C ALA A 31 -31.27 36.18 -6.23
N LYS A 32 -32.46 36.48 -5.69
CA LYS A 32 -32.62 37.06 -4.34
C LYS A 32 -32.36 36.03 -3.24
N LYS A 33 -32.73 34.77 -3.46
CA LYS A 33 -32.47 33.68 -2.52
C LYS A 33 -31.05 33.20 -2.60
N ALA A 34 -30.50 33.08 -3.81
CA ALA A 34 -29.11 32.65 -4.08
C ALA A 34 -28.05 33.57 -3.42
N ALA A 35 -28.40 34.86 -3.20
CA ALA A 35 -27.55 35.79 -2.47
C ALA A 35 -27.49 35.55 -0.96
N LYS A 36 -28.26 34.62 -0.43
CA LYS A 36 -28.37 34.38 1.03
C LYS A 36 -27.64 33.08 1.41
N PRO A 37 -26.70 33.09 2.36
CA PRO A 37 -26.02 31.86 2.85
C PRO A 37 -26.99 30.73 3.23
N ALA A 38 -28.09 31.10 3.92
CA ALA A 38 -29.11 30.15 4.40
C ALA A 38 -29.77 29.32 3.26
N THR A 39 -29.80 29.82 2.03
CA THR A 39 -30.35 29.09 0.90
C THR A 39 -29.43 27.92 0.52
N TRP A 40 -28.14 28.16 0.51
CA TRP A 40 -27.11 27.14 0.21
C TRP A 40 -26.95 26.11 1.33
N ILE A 41 -27.05 26.56 2.60
CA ILE A 41 -27.07 25.65 3.76
C ILE A 41 -28.27 24.67 3.64
N LYS A 42 -29.45 25.16 3.27
CA LYS A 42 -30.61 24.27 3.07
C LYS A 42 -30.42 23.26 1.94
N LEU A 43 -29.76 23.65 0.86
CA LEU A 43 -29.41 22.73 -0.22
C LEU A 43 -28.45 21.66 0.30
N ALA A 44 -27.38 22.06 0.96
CA ALA A 44 -26.39 21.15 1.51
C ALA A 44 -27.02 20.13 2.51
N GLU A 45 -27.86 20.61 3.42
CA GLU A 45 -28.58 19.76 4.37
C GLU A 45 -29.55 18.79 3.70
N ALA A 46 -30.26 19.22 2.63
CA ALA A 46 -31.13 18.33 1.86
C ALA A 46 -30.35 17.24 1.14
N CYS A 47 -29.21 17.60 0.52
CA CYS A 47 -28.31 16.66 -0.15
C CYS A 47 -27.69 15.65 0.82
N PHE A 48 -27.15 16.12 1.95
CA PHE A 48 -26.56 15.24 2.97
C PHE A 48 -27.60 14.29 3.58
N LYS A 49 -28.83 14.76 3.79
CA LYS A 49 -29.93 13.94 4.26
C LYS A 49 -30.34 12.88 3.24
N ALA A 50 -30.35 13.21 1.97
CA ALA A 50 -30.65 12.26 0.90
C ALA A 50 -29.55 11.19 0.79
N TYR A 51 -28.28 11.55 0.96
CA TYR A 51 -27.15 10.62 1.03
C TYR A 51 -27.30 9.64 2.20
N SER A 52 -27.60 10.13 3.41
CA SER A 52 -27.66 9.30 4.62
C SER A 52 -28.98 8.49 4.76
N ASN A 53 -29.96 8.73 3.90
CA ASN A 53 -31.29 8.11 4.02
C ASN A 53 -31.25 6.58 3.90
N PRO A 54 -30.51 5.93 2.97
CA PRO A 54 -30.49 4.48 2.86
C PRO A 54 -29.96 3.76 4.10
N THR A 55 -29.05 4.41 4.83
CA THR A 55 -28.41 3.87 6.04
C THR A 55 -29.01 4.42 7.34
N ALA A 56 -30.13 5.17 7.24
CA ALA A 56 -30.81 5.72 8.42
C ALA A 56 -31.16 4.60 9.42
N ASN A 57 -30.75 4.78 10.68
CA ASN A 57 -30.91 3.83 11.78
C ASN A 57 -30.06 2.55 11.71
N ILE A 58 -29.11 2.44 10.77
CA ILE A 58 -28.17 1.31 10.71
C ILE A 58 -26.88 1.70 11.44
N THR A 59 -26.47 0.83 12.37
CA THR A 59 -25.20 1.00 13.10
C THR A 59 -24.39 -0.29 12.95
N GLN A 60 -23.13 -0.18 12.57
CA GLN A 60 -22.21 -1.33 12.54
C GLN A 60 -22.05 -1.92 13.94
N GLY A 61 -21.78 -3.23 14.02
CA GLY A 61 -21.61 -3.94 15.27
C GLY A 61 -22.91 -4.42 15.92
N ILE A 62 -24.07 -4.25 15.29
CA ILE A 62 -25.32 -4.88 15.76
C ILE A 62 -25.42 -6.31 15.24
N ASP A 63 -26.10 -7.18 16.00
CA ASP A 63 -26.38 -8.55 15.57
C ASP A 63 -27.51 -8.63 14.54
N LYS A 64 -27.60 -9.75 13.82
CA LYS A 64 -28.60 -9.99 12.77
C LYS A 64 -30.05 -9.81 13.22
N ASN A 65 -30.39 -10.23 14.46
CA ASN A 65 -31.75 -10.15 14.95
C ASN A 65 -32.11 -8.68 15.20
N THR A 66 -31.22 -7.93 15.85
CA THR A 66 -31.38 -6.50 16.07
C THR A 66 -31.49 -5.75 14.74
N PHE A 67 -30.62 -6.09 13.77
CA PHE A 67 -30.69 -5.54 12.41
C PHE A 67 -32.07 -5.79 11.77
N GLY A 68 -32.56 -7.05 11.79
CA GLY A 68 -33.86 -7.43 11.22
C GLY A 68 -35.05 -6.74 11.88
N MET A 69 -34.95 -6.39 13.20
CA MET A 69 -35.98 -5.62 13.88
C MET A 69 -35.97 -4.14 13.47
N MET A 70 -34.78 -3.58 13.17
CA MET A 70 -34.62 -2.16 12.78
C MET A 70 -34.95 -1.94 11.30
N VAL A 71 -34.44 -2.82 10.43
CA VAL A 71 -34.66 -2.78 8.99
C VAL A 71 -35.77 -3.77 8.64
N LYS A 72 -37.00 -3.34 8.65
CA LYS A 72 -38.23 -4.18 8.45
C LYS A 72 -38.36 -4.74 7.02
N GLU A 73 -37.27 -4.86 6.30
CA GLU A 73 -37.18 -5.39 4.95
C GLU A 73 -36.60 -6.82 4.98
N LYS A 74 -37.19 -7.73 4.20
CA LYS A 74 -36.63 -9.08 4.01
C LYS A 74 -35.52 -9.04 2.96
N PRO A 75 -34.40 -9.76 3.16
CA PRO A 75 -33.37 -9.84 2.14
C PRO A 75 -33.94 -10.43 0.82
N ILE A 76 -33.53 -9.83 -0.30
CA ILE A 76 -33.79 -10.31 -1.64
C ILE A 76 -32.98 -11.59 -1.90
N SER A 77 -31.72 -11.59 -1.43
CA SER A 77 -30.85 -12.78 -1.45
C SER A 77 -29.97 -12.81 -0.18
N VAL A 78 -29.56 -14.03 0.17
CA VAL A 78 -28.58 -14.30 1.24
C VAL A 78 -27.53 -15.24 0.65
N GLU A 79 -26.27 -14.86 0.74
CA GLU A 79 -25.14 -15.65 0.22
C GLU A 79 -23.93 -15.57 1.14
N THR A 80 -23.08 -16.59 1.11
CA THR A 80 -21.77 -16.53 1.77
C THR A 80 -20.73 -16.01 0.80
N VAL A 81 -19.97 -15.01 1.21
CA VAL A 81 -18.86 -14.41 0.44
C VAL A 81 -17.60 -14.39 1.28
N VAL A 82 -16.45 -14.38 0.61
CA VAL A 82 -15.13 -14.26 1.26
C VAL A 82 -14.56 -12.88 0.97
N LEU A 83 -14.23 -12.13 2.03
CA LEU A 83 -13.54 -10.85 1.97
C LEU A 83 -12.31 -10.95 2.86
N ASP A 84 -11.13 -10.61 2.35
CA ASP A 84 -9.84 -10.69 3.08
C ASP A 84 -9.66 -12.04 3.83
N ASN A 85 -9.90 -13.15 3.13
CA ASN A 85 -9.81 -14.52 3.67
C ASN A 85 -10.76 -14.82 4.85
N GLN A 86 -11.79 -13.99 5.07
CA GLN A 86 -12.81 -14.20 6.09
C GLN A 86 -14.18 -14.40 5.43
N GLU A 87 -14.96 -15.34 5.96
CA GLU A 87 -16.33 -15.59 5.50
C GLU A 87 -17.31 -14.59 6.10
N PHE A 88 -18.17 -14.03 5.25
CA PHE A 88 -19.26 -13.16 5.60
C PHE A 88 -20.58 -13.70 5.02
N GLU A 89 -21.65 -13.52 5.78
CA GLU A 89 -23.00 -13.70 5.24
C GLU A 89 -23.48 -12.35 4.70
N LYS A 90 -23.64 -12.28 3.39
CA LYS A 90 -24.15 -11.08 2.68
C LYS A 90 -25.64 -11.16 2.51
N TRP A 91 -26.35 -10.13 2.93
CA TRP A 91 -27.76 -9.90 2.64
C TRP A 91 -27.90 -8.77 1.62
N THR A 92 -28.57 -9.04 0.51
CA THR A 92 -28.94 -8.01 -0.46
C THR A 92 -30.33 -7.49 -0.16
N LEU A 93 -30.44 -6.19 0.04
CA LEU A 93 -31.68 -5.43 0.27
C LEU A 93 -31.94 -4.51 -0.95
N SER A 94 -33.07 -3.77 -0.94
CA SER A 94 -33.44 -2.90 -2.07
C SER A 94 -32.44 -1.76 -2.33
N HIS A 95 -31.73 -1.28 -1.28
CA HIS A 95 -30.80 -0.16 -1.36
C HIS A 95 -29.40 -0.50 -0.85
N LEU A 96 -29.23 -1.66 -0.21
CA LEU A 96 -28.03 -2.00 0.54
C LEU A 96 -27.61 -3.44 0.28
N ASP A 97 -26.29 -3.66 0.26
CA ASP A 97 -25.70 -4.93 0.63
C ASP A 97 -25.11 -4.80 2.03
N VAL A 98 -25.46 -5.73 2.92
CA VAL A 98 -24.94 -5.76 4.29
C VAL A 98 -24.25 -7.08 4.56
N TYR A 99 -23.15 -7.04 5.31
CA TYR A 99 -22.27 -8.19 5.52
C TYR A 99 -22.14 -8.46 7.02
N PHE A 100 -22.48 -9.67 7.43
CA PHE A 100 -22.35 -10.15 8.80
C PHE A 100 -21.16 -11.07 8.91
N ASN A 101 -20.28 -10.82 9.87
CA ASN A 101 -19.12 -11.65 10.14
C ASN A 101 -19.50 -13.03 10.75
N GLY A 102 -18.52 -13.91 10.97
CA GLY A 102 -18.74 -15.25 11.53
C GLY A 102 -19.41 -15.28 12.93
N MET A 103 -19.43 -14.15 13.63
CA MET A 103 -20.16 -13.98 14.90
C MET A 103 -21.58 -13.45 14.69
N GLY A 104 -22.02 -13.25 13.45
CA GLY A 104 -23.33 -12.70 13.12
C GLY A 104 -23.47 -11.19 13.38
N MET A 105 -22.36 -10.47 13.49
CA MET A 105 -22.34 -9.02 13.71
C MET A 105 -22.22 -8.28 12.40
N LEU A 106 -22.97 -7.20 12.22
CA LEU A 106 -22.92 -6.33 11.04
C LEU A 106 -21.56 -5.61 10.96
N SER A 107 -20.78 -5.95 9.95
CA SER A 107 -19.42 -5.44 9.78
C SER A 107 -19.29 -4.45 8.63
N VAL A 108 -19.97 -4.70 7.49
CA VAL A 108 -19.90 -3.84 6.32
C VAL A 108 -21.31 -3.51 5.82
N VAL A 109 -21.51 -2.24 5.45
CA VAL A 109 -22.75 -1.74 4.82
C VAL A 109 -22.37 -1.03 3.53
N ASN A 110 -22.83 -1.52 2.40
CA ASN A 110 -22.61 -0.93 1.09
C ASN A 110 -23.91 -0.42 0.50
N VAL A 111 -24.00 0.87 0.21
CA VAL A 111 -25.15 1.46 -0.47
C VAL A 111 -25.06 1.10 -1.97
N THR A 112 -26.02 0.29 -2.43
CA THR A 112 -26.11 -0.14 -3.84
C THR A 112 -27.02 0.74 -4.67
N LYS A 113 -27.97 1.41 -4.01
CA LYS A 113 -28.90 2.35 -4.65
C LYS A 113 -29.09 3.59 -3.77
N PRO A 114 -28.64 4.78 -4.22
CA PRO A 114 -28.87 6.03 -3.48
C PRO A 114 -30.34 6.47 -3.56
N SER A 115 -30.80 7.23 -2.57
CA SER A 115 -32.16 7.82 -2.60
C SER A 115 -32.32 8.95 -3.62
N VAL A 116 -31.23 9.59 -4.01
CA VAL A 116 -31.17 10.62 -5.07
C VAL A 116 -29.96 10.32 -5.95
N GLU A 117 -30.18 10.30 -7.24
CA GLU A 117 -29.15 10.04 -8.23
C GLU A 117 -28.11 11.19 -8.29
N GLY A 118 -26.85 10.81 -8.57
CA GLY A 118 -25.72 11.72 -8.67
C GLY A 118 -24.92 11.84 -7.38
N ASP A 119 -23.87 12.64 -7.43
CA ASP A 119 -22.99 12.87 -6.27
C ASP A 119 -23.53 13.99 -5.38
N VAL A 120 -24.54 13.65 -4.59
CA VAL A 120 -25.19 14.62 -3.68
C VAL A 120 -24.26 15.05 -2.53
N LEU A 121 -23.25 14.26 -2.17
CA LEU A 121 -22.26 14.69 -1.19
C LEU A 121 -21.38 15.82 -1.73
N MET A 122 -20.91 15.72 -2.98
CA MET A 122 -20.15 16.81 -3.62
C MET A 122 -21.02 18.05 -3.78
N GLU A 123 -22.29 17.89 -4.12
CA GLU A 123 -23.23 19.01 -4.20
C GLU A 123 -23.41 19.69 -2.83
N ALA A 124 -23.52 18.89 -1.75
CA ALA A 124 -23.59 19.42 -0.40
C ALA A 124 -22.32 20.19 -0.01
N ALA A 125 -21.13 19.65 -0.33
CA ALA A 125 -19.85 20.29 -0.07
C ALA A 125 -19.75 21.65 -0.79
N LYS A 126 -20.07 21.67 -2.09
CA LYS A 126 -20.08 22.90 -2.89
C LYS A 126 -21.09 23.93 -2.37
N ALA A 127 -22.24 23.48 -1.91
CA ALA A 127 -23.26 24.34 -1.34
C ALA A 127 -22.82 24.95 0.02
N TYR A 128 -22.19 24.16 0.90
CA TYR A 128 -21.61 24.71 2.15
C TYR A 128 -20.48 25.71 1.85
N ASN A 129 -19.58 25.38 0.91
CA ASN A 129 -18.52 26.31 0.51
C ASN A 129 -19.13 27.62 -0.02
N LYS A 130 -20.15 27.54 -0.87
CA LYS A 130 -20.88 28.72 -1.36
C LYS A 130 -21.56 29.53 -0.25
N ALA A 131 -22.14 28.85 0.72
CA ALA A 131 -22.72 29.53 1.89
C ALA A 131 -21.64 30.30 2.67
N PHE A 132 -20.46 29.72 2.83
CA PHE A 132 -19.33 30.38 3.48
C PHE A 132 -18.84 31.61 2.71
N GLU A 133 -18.65 31.50 1.40
CA GLU A 133 -18.31 32.64 0.50
C GLU A 133 -19.30 33.80 0.64
N LEU A 134 -20.55 33.49 0.93
CA LEU A 134 -21.62 34.49 1.13
C LEU A 134 -21.72 34.98 2.58
N GLY A 135 -20.80 34.60 3.45
CA GLY A 135 -20.71 35.06 4.82
C GLY A 135 -21.37 34.18 5.88
N ALA A 136 -21.62 32.89 5.61
CA ALA A 136 -21.96 31.96 6.67
C ALA A 136 -20.77 31.85 7.66
N LYS A 137 -21.09 31.61 8.94
CA LYS A 137 -20.05 31.52 9.96
C LYS A 137 -19.33 30.19 9.86
N ASP A 138 -18.01 30.21 10.06
CA ASP A 138 -17.16 29.04 10.06
C ASP A 138 -17.69 27.90 10.95
N LYS A 139 -18.09 28.22 12.17
CA LYS A 139 -18.68 27.25 13.13
C LYS A 139 -19.94 26.53 12.62
N ASP A 140 -20.60 27.09 11.62
CA ASP A 140 -21.84 26.54 11.07
C ASP A 140 -21.56 25.67 9.83
N VAL A 141 -20.40 25.87 9.19
CA VAL A 141 -19.99 25.20 7.93
C VAL A 141 -18.92 24.14 8.16
N ALA A 142 -17.84 24.46 8.87
CA ALA A 142 -16.68 23.56 8.98
C ALA A 142 -17.01 22.18 9.58
N PRO A 143 -17.83 22.04 10.67
CA PRO A 143 -18.21 20.74 11.18
C PRO A 143 -18.98 19.90 10.15
N LYS A 144 -19.80 20.55 9.29
CA LYS A 144 -20.59 19.89 8.27
C LYS A 144 -19.75 19.45 7.08
N MET A 145 -18.74 20.24 6.71
CA MET A 145 -17.74 19.83 5.72
C MET A 145 -16.95 18.61 6.19
N LYS A 146 -16.58 18.57 7.47
CA LYS A 146 -15.94 17.40 8.06
C LYS A 146 -16.83 16.15 8.00
N GLU A 147 -18.11 16.26 8.32
CA GLU A 147 -19.07 15.15 8.20
C GLU A 147 -19.11 14.61 6.74
N ILE A 148 -18.99 15.47 5.72
CA ILE A 148 -18.95 15.07 4.31
C ILE A 148 -17.63 14.37 3.97
N VAL A 149 -16.49 14.88 4.44
CA VAL A 149 -15.18 14.25 4.25
C VAL A 149 -15.17 12.85 4.88
N ASP A 150 -15.66 12.74 6.13
CA ASP A 150 -15.77 11.47 6.84
C ASP A 150 -16.69 10.48 6.10
N ALA A 151 -17.81 10.97 5.53
CA ALA A 151 -18.74 10.15 4.74
C ALA A 151 -18.05 9.57 3.49
N TYR A 152 -17.37 10.40 2.70
CA TYR A 152 -16.60 9.92 1.53
C TYR A 152 -15.50 8.95 1.94
N TYR A 153 -14.79 9.23 3.02
CA TYR A 153 -13.70 8.37 3.49
C TYR A 153 -14.23 6.99 3.90
N ASN A 154 -15.35 6.94 4.62
CA ASN A 154 -15.97 5.68 5.04
C ASN A 154 -16.52 4.88 3.85
N ASP A 155 -17.15 5.54 2.87
CA ASP A 155 -17.59 4.88 1.64
C ASP A 155 -16.43 4.36 0.81
N ALA A 156 -15.32 5.12 0.76
CA ALA A 156 -14.07 4.71 0.10
C ALA A 156 -13.47 3.47 0.76
N PHE A 157 -13.43 3.45 2.10
CA PHE A 157 -12.93 2.30 2.85
C PHE A 157 -13.82 1.07 2.65
N THR A 158 -15.14 1.25 2.62
CA THR A 158 -16.08 0.19 2.27
C THR A 158 -15.82 -0.37 0.87
N ALA A 159 -15.63 0.49 -0.14
CA ALA A 159 -15.30 0.06 -1.50
C ALA A 159 -13.96 -0.68 -1.55
N TYR A 160 -12.95 -0.21 -0.81
CA TYR A 160 -11.66 -0.88 -0.68
C TYR A 160 -11.80 -2.29 -0.07
N GLN A 161 -12.53 -2.43 1.04
CA GLN A 161 -12.79 -3.74 1.68
C GLN A 161 -13.52 -4.72 0.73
N LEU A 162 -14.37 -4.20 -0.15
CA LEU A 162 -15.08 -4.98 -1.15
C LEU A 162 -14.27 -5.26 -2.43
N GLY A 163 -13.01 -4.80 -2.50
CA GLY A 163 -12.12 -5.00 -3.64
C GLY A 163 -12.38 -4.06 -4.83
N ASP A 164 -13.31 -3.10 -4.71
CA ASP A 164 -13.57 -2.10 -5.77
C ASP A 164 -12.58 -0.93 -5.65
N MET A 165 -11.34 -1.18 -6.07
CA MET A 165 -10.24 -0.21 -6.00
C MET A 165 -10.51 1.05 -6.82
N ALA A 166 -11.24 0.95 -7.94
CA ALA A 166 -11.57 2.10 -8.78
C ALA A 166 -12.55 3.04 -8.08
N LYS A 167 -13.61 2.47 -7.47
CA LYS A 167 -14.58 3.22 -6.66
C LYS A 167 -13.91 3.81 -5.41
N ALA A 168 -13.08 3.02 -4.72
CA ALA A 168 -12.33 3.48 -3.56
C ALA A 168 -11.45 4.69 -3.89
N SER A 169 -10.69 4.64 -4.99
CA SER A 169 -9.84 5.74 -5.44
C SER A 169 -10.64 7.02 -5.73
N ASN A 170 -11.81 6.90 -6.38
CA ASN A 170 -12.67 8.05 -6.65
C ASN A 170 -13.22 8.68 -5.38
N LEU A 171 -13.63 7.86 -4.42
CA LEU A 171 -14.21 8.33 -3.16
C LEU A 171 -13.15 8.93 -2.22
N PHE A 172 -11.96 8.31 -2.10
CA PHE A 172 -10.83 8.91 -1.37
C PHE A 172 -10.41 10.24 -1.99
N LYS A 173 -10.35 10.30 -3.34
CA LYS A 173 -10.14 11.56 -4.06
C LYS A 173 -11.16 12.62 -3.66
N SER A 174 -12.44 12.27 -3.66
CA SER A 174 -13.51 13.20 -3.27
C SER A 174 -13.37 13.67 -1.82
N ALA A 175 -13.00 12.77 -0.89
CA ALA A 175 -12.70 13.13 0.49
C ALA A 175 -11.55 14.14 0.58
N ALA A 176 -10.43 13.89 -0.13
CA ALA A 176 -9.28 14.79 -0.16
C ALA A 176 -9.63 16.15 -0.77
N ASP A 177 -10.35 16.18 -1.89
CA ASP A 177 -10.73 17.42 -2.57
C ASP A 177 -11.71 18.26 -1.76
N VAL A 178 -12.66 17.63 -1.07
CA VAL A 178 -13.61 18.34 -0.19
C VAL A 178 -12.90 18.90 1.04
N SER A 179 -11.89 18.20 1.57
CA SER A 179 -11.18 18.65 2.78
C SER A 179 -10.51 20.02 2.63
N VAL A 180 -10.21 20.45 1.41
CA VAL A 180 -9.58 21.75 1.12
C VAL A 180 -10.56 22.84 0.72
N LEU A 181 -11.87 22.55 0.58
CA LEU A 181 -12.87 23.52 0.16
C LEU A 181 -13.31 24.48 1.27
N ALA A 182 -13.21 24.09 2.51
CA ALA A 182 -13.61 24.95 3.62
C ALA A 182 -12.42 25.77 4.13
N PRO A 183 -12.62 27.03 4.51
CA PRO A 183 -11.49 27.91 4.88
C PRO A 183 -10.76 27.49 6.16
N SER A 184 -11.42 26.77 7.03
CA SER A 184 -10.83 26.16 8.23
C SER A 184 -10.67 24.64 8.08
N ALA A 185 -10.79 24.13 6.86
CA ALA A 185 -10.65 22.69 6.62
C ALA A 185 -9.21 22.26 6.83
N GLU A 186 -9.09 21.20 7.56
CA GLU A 186 -7.85 20.49 7.76
C GLU A 186 -7.66 19.54 6.56
N VAL A 187 -6.50 19.61 5.89
CA VAL A 187 -6.19 18.74 4.77
C VAL A 187 -6.22 17.29 5.23
N ASN A 188 -7.06 16.47 4.61
CA ASN A 188 -7.09 15.03 4.89
C ASN A 188 -6.00 14.31 4.07
N ASN A 189 -4.79 14.25 4.64
CA ASN A 189 -3.65 13.59 4.00
C ASN A 189 -3.86 12.09 3.84
N ASP A 190 -4.56 11.43 4.77
CA ASP A 190 -4.86 9.99 4.67
C ASP A 190 -5.77 9.72 3.46
N ALA A 191 -6.76 10.58 3.21
CA ALA A 191 -7.60 10.47 2.03
C ALA A 191 -6.79 10.68 0.74
N ALA A 192 -5.88 11.65 0.70
CA ALA A 192 -5.02 11.89 -0.45
C ALA A 192 -4.08 10.70 -0.69
N TYR A 193 -3.44 10.17 0.36
CA TYR A 193 -2.58 8.99 0.26
C TYR A 193 -3.34 7.76 -0.24
N ASN A 194 -4.52 7.48 0.33
CA ASN A 194 -5.33 6.33 -0.05
C ASN A 194 -5.91 6.48 -1.48
N ALA A 195 -6.23 7.72 -1.92
CA ALA A 195 -6.61 8.00 -3.30
C ALA A 195 -5.48 7.63 -4.28
N ALA A 196 -4.25 7.99 -3.94
CA ALA A 196 -3.07 7.66 -4.74
C ALA A 196 -2.77 6.16 -4.72
N PHE A 197 -2.78 5.54 -3.55
CA PHE A 197 -2.53 4.11 -3.39
C PHE A 197 -3.52 3.25 -4.19
N THR A 198 -4.80 3.52 -4.05
CA THR A 198 -5.85 2.78 -4.77
C THR A 198 -5.84 3.06 -6.27
N ALA A 199 -5.43 4.27 -6.70
CA ALA A 199 -5.20 4.60 -8.11
C ALA A 199 -4.06 3.77 -8.71
N MET A 200 -2.96 3.55 -7.98
CA MET A 200 -1.88 2.65 -8.43
C MET A 200 -2.38 1.23 -8.67
N GLN A 201 -3.23 0.68 -7.78
CA GLN A 201 -3.78 -0.67 -7.93
C GLN A 201 -4.57 -0.86 -9.23
N VAL A 202 -5.23 0.21 -9.71
CA VAL A 202 -5.96 0.21 -11.00
C VAL A 202 -5.14 0.80 -12.14
N LYS A 203 -3.83 1.04 -11.94
CA LYS A 203 -2.89 1.58 -12.93
C LYS A 203 -3.22 3.01 -13.41
N ASP A 204 -3.97 3.77 -12.62
CA ASP A 204 -4.17 5.21 -12.85
C ASP A 204 -2.99 5.99 -12.25
N TYR A 205 -1.83 5.84 -12.87
CA TYR A 205 -0.57 6.45 -12.39
C TYR A 205 -0.59 7.97 -12.42
N ALA A 206 -1.41 8.58 -13.29
CA ALA A 206 -1.56 10.03 -13.34
C ALA A 206 -2.21 10.54 -12.05
N ARG A 207 -3.32 9.94 -11.63
CA ARG A 207 -3.98 10.26 -10.36
C ARG A 207 -3.09 9.95 -9.17
N ALA A 208 -2.44 8.78 -9.17
CA ALA A 208 -1.51 8.40 -8.10
C ALA A 208 -0.41 9.46 -7.92
N THR A 209 0.22 9.90 -9.00
CA THR A 209 1.24 10.96 -8.98
C THR A 209 0.69 12.29 -8.46
N GLU A 210 -0.51 12.69 -8.87
CA GLU A 210 -1.16 13.93 -8.41
C GLU A 210 -1.37 13.91 -6.89
N TYR A 211 -1.96 12.83 -6.35
CA TYR A 211 -2.35 12.80 -4.94
C TYR A 211 -1.17 12.49 -4.00
N TYR A 212 -0.19 11.69 -4.40
CA TYR A 212 1.08 11.61 -3.67
C TYR A 212 1.83 12.94 -3.68
N GLY A 213 1.78 13.69 -4.80
CA GLY A 213 2.33 15.05 -4.87
C GLY A 213 1.68 15.98 -3.84
N LYS A 214 0.35 15.98 -3.73
CA LYS A 214 -0.38 16.74 -2.68
C LYS A 214 0.05 16.35 -1.26
N CYS A 215 0.28 15.06 -1.01
CA CYS A 215 0.81 14.60 0.28
C CYS A 215 2.19 15.22 0.58
N LEU A 216 3.12 15.22 -0.39
CA LEU A 216 4.43 15.83 -0.24
C LEU A 216 4.34 17.34 0.02
N GLU A 217 3.50 18.06 -0.74
CA GLU A 217 3.27 19.51 -0.57
C GLU A 217 2.77 19.85 0.84
N ASN A 218 2.00 18.95 1.45
CA ASN A 218 1.49 19.10 2.81
C ASN A 218 2.42 18.54 3.90
N GLY A 219 3.62 18.07 3.53
CA GLY A 219 4.59 17.49 4.47
C GLY A 219 4.20 16.10 5.00
N PHE A 220 3.23 15.43 4.37
CA PHE A 220 2.87 14.06 4.72
C PHE A 220 3.76 13.10 3.93
N LEU A 221 4.70 12.47 4.60
CA LEU A 221 5.79 11.72 3.97
C LEU A 221 5.63 10.19 4.08
N SER A 222 4.71 9.71 4.92
CA SER A 222 4.48 8.26 5.13
C SER A 222 5.79 7.47 5.29
N GLU A 223 6.66 7.94 6.18
CA GLU A 223 7.98 7.33 6.46
C GLU A 223 8.85 7.14 5.19
N GLY A 224 8.64 7.95 4.17
CA GLY A 224 9.36 7.89 2.90
C GLY A 224 8.72 7.03 1.81
N ASN A 225 7.71 6.20 2.11
CA ASN A 225 7.07 5.30 1.13
C ASN A 225 6.50 6.06 -0.08
N ILE A 226 6.09 7.31 0.10
CA ILE A 226 5.60 8.16 -0.99
C ILE A 226 6.64 8.31 -2.11
N TYR A 227 7.93 8.44 -1.77
CA TYR A 227 8.99 8.57 -2.78
C TYR A 227 9.16 7.29 -3.61
N ALA A 228 9.07 6.13 -2.97
CA ALA A 228 9.11 4.85 -3.65
C ALA A 228 7.91 4.68 -4.60
N ASN A 229 6.70 5.01 -4.12
CA ASN A 229 5.47 4.92 -4.90
C ASN A 229 5.47 5.92 -6.08
N LEU A 230 5.96 7.14 -5.88
CA LEU A 230 6.11 8.13 -6.95
C LEU A 230 7.13 7.70 -8.00
N SER A 231 8.21 7.05 -7.58
CA SER A 231 9.18 6.46 -8.51
C SER A 231 8.54 5.37 -9.36
N GLU A 232 7.76 4.48 -8.76
CA GLU A 232 7.03 3.43 -9.47
C GLU A 232 6.01 4.02 -10.47
N CYS A 233 5.26 5.04 -10.06
CA CYS A 233 4.37 5.78 -10.96
C CYS A 233 5.11 6.41 -12.14
N ALA A 234 6.30 6.99 -11.91
CA ALA A 234 7.12 7.61 -12.95
C ALA A 234 7.66 6.55 -13.94
N LEU A 235 8.13 5.40 -13.42
CA LEU A 235 8.59 4.28 -14.27
C LEU A 235 7.46 3.73 -15.14
N ALA A 236 6.27 3.55 -14.57
CA ALA A 236 5.10 3.10 -15.32
C ALA A 236 4.69 4.09 -16.44
N GLN A 237 5.03 5.36 -16.29
CA GLN A 237 4.84 6.41 -17.29
C GLN A 237 6.08 6.62 -18.19
N ALA A 238 7.06 5.72 -18.13
CA ALA A 238 8.33 5.76 -18.86
C ALA A 238 9.20 7.02 -18.57
N ASP A 239 9.01 7.67 -17.42
CA ASP A 239 9.82 8.81 -16.97
C ASP A 239 10.88 8.36 -15.96
N THR A 240 11.92 7.70 -16.49
CA THR A 240 13.03 7.17 -15.70
C THR A 240 13.79 8.26 -14.94
N LEU A 241 13.91 9.46 -15.52
CA LEU A 241 14.62 10.57 -14.86
C LEU A 241 13.86 11.03 -13.61
N LYS A 242 12.56 11.16 -13.71
CA LYS A 242 11.70 11.55 -12.58
C LYS A 242 11.69 10.48 -11.50
N ALA A 243 11.67 9.20 -11.88
CA ALA A 243 11.80 8.08 -10.96
C ALA A 243 13.09 8.14 -10.12
N LYS A 244 14.22 8.39 -10.78
CA LYS A 244 15.52 8.58 -10.11
C LYS A 244 15.52 9.74 -9.12
N ASN A 245 14.96 10.88 -9.54
CA ASN A 245 14.89 12.06 -8.69
C ASN A 245 14.06 11.80 -7.42
N TYR A 246 12.95 11.08 -7.53
CA TYR A 246 12.17 10.70 -6.36
C TYR A 246 12.95 9.79 -5.42
N LEU A 247 13.62 8.75 -5.96
CA LEU A 247 14.42 7.84 -5.13
C LEU A 247 15.61 8.52 -4.48
N ALA A 248 16.32 9.41 -5.20
CA ALA A 248 17.45 10.16 -4.65
C ALA A 248 17.00 11.08 -3.50
N THR A 249 15.87 11.81 -3.70
CA THR A 249 15.30 12.67 -2.66
C THR A 249 14.85 11.85 -1.45
N GLY A 250 14.18 10.73 -1.71
CA GLY A 250 13.70 9.83 -0.67
C GLY A 250 14.85 9.19 0.11
N LEU A 251 15.91 8.74 -0.56
CA LEU A 251 17.10 8.16 0.08
C LEU A 251 17.79 9.14 1.02
N THR A 252 17.90 10.40 0.60
CA THR A 252 18.49 11.46 1.43
C THR A 252 17.68 11.71 2.70
N ALA A 253 16.34 11.67 2.60
CA ALA A 253 15.45 11.95 3.73
C ALA A 253 15.15 10.70 4.59
N PHE A 254 15.12 9.52 3.98
CA PHE A 254 14.72 8.24 4.59
C PHE A 254 15.64 7.09 4.13
N PRO A 255 16.88 7.10 4.50
CA PRO A 255 17.86 6.13 3.97
C PRO A 255 17.64 4.69 4.47
N ASP A 256 16.84 4.50 5.53
CA ASP A 256 16.44 3.18 6.05
C ASP A 256 15.17 2.62 5.39
N ASN A 257 14.53 3.39 4.50
CA ASN A 257 13.31 2.94 3.87
C ASN A 257 13.58 1.82 2.86
N ALA A 258 13.12 0.60 3.19
CA ALA A 258 13.36 -0.60 2.39
C ALA A 258 12.77 -0.50 0.96
N ALA A 259 11.63 0.19 0.79
CA ALA A 259 11.00 0.35 -0.51
C ALA A 259 11.84 1.27 -1.43
N ILE A 260 12.36 2.38 -0.91
CA ILE A 260 13.27 3.27 -1.64
C ILE A 260 14.51 2.51 -2.08
N LEU A 261 15.13 1.76 -1.15
CA LEU A 261 16.34 0.99 -1.43
C LEU A 261 16.09 -0.08 -2.49
N THR A 262 14.99 -0.82 -2.38
CA THR A 262 14.61 -1.86 -3.34
C THR A 262 14.35 -1.26 -4.73
N ASN A 263 13.61 -0.17 -4.80
CA ASN A 263 13.30 0.48 -6.08
C ASN A 263 14.54 1.10 -6.73
N LEU A 264 15.49 1.62 -5.92
CA LEU A 264 16.76 2.13 -6.43
C LEU A 264 17.60 1.01 -7.07
N ILE A 265 17.70 -0.14 -6.42
CA ILE A 265 18.40 -1.33 -6.96
C ILE A 265 17.74 -1.78 -8.26
N ASN A 266 16.41 -1.93 -8.27
CA ASN A 266 15.68 -2.38 -9.45
C ASN A 266 15.85 -1.41 -10.63
N LEU A 267 15.74 -0.11 -10.36
CA LEU A 267 15.93 0.92 -11.38
C LEU A 267 17.33 0.88 -11.98
N TYR A 268 18.33 0.70 -11.12
CA TYR A 268 19.72 0.55 -11.53
C TYR A 268 19.92 -0.66 -12.46
N LEU A 269 19.39 -1.84 -12.05
CA LEU A 269 19.50 -3.06 -12.86
C LEU A 269 18.79 -2.94 -14.22
N GLN A 270 17.72 -2.16 -14.31
CA GLN A 270 16.95 -1.95 -15.54
C GLN A 270 17.59 -0.94 -16.50
N THR A 271 18.30 0.05 -16.00
CA THR A 271 18.76 1.18 -16.82
C THR A 271 20.18 1.03 -17.36
N ASN A 272 20.94 -0.01 -16.97
CA ASN A 272 22.35 -0.20 -17.32
C ASN A 272 23.21 1.06 -17.14
N GLU A 273 22.85 1.90 -16.16
CA GLU A 273 23.63 3.10 -15.89
C GLU A 273 24.91 2.84 -15.13
N ASP A 274 25.81 3.82 -15.19
CA ASP A 274 27.07 3.75 -14.48
C ASP A 274 26.86 3.58 -12.97
N PRO A 275 27.23 2.43 -12.41
CA PRO A 275 27.12 2.14 -10.97
C PRO A 275 27.78 3.20 -10.09
N ALA A 276 28.81 3.85 -10.60
CA ALA A 276 29.59 4.84 -9.87
C ALA A 276 28.69 5.99 -9.37
N LYS A 277 27.68 6.40 -10.13
CA LYS A 277 26.79 7.49 -9.71
C LYS A 277 25.92 7.13 -8.52
N ILE A 278 25.50 5.88 -8.40
CA ILE A 278 24.67 5.44 -7.29
C ILE A 278 25.55 5.22 -6.05
N VAL A 279 26.76 4.68 -6.24
CA VAL A 279 27.73 4.58 -5.14
C VAL A 279 28.09 5.97 -4.62
N GLU A 280 28.21 7.00 -5.46
CA GLU A 280 28.44 8.38 -5.06
C GLU A 280 27.27 8.93 -4.18
N LEU A 281 26.02 8.67 -4.56
CA LEU A 281 24.86 9.05 -3.75
C LEU A 281 24.83 8.29 -2.40
N LEU A 282 25.18 7.00 -2.42
CA LEU A 282 25.31 6.21 -1.19
C LEU A 282 26.44 6.70 -0.29
N ASP A 283 27.54 7.18 -0.88
CA ASP A 283 28.65 7.77 -0.11
C ASP A 283 28.24 9.07 0.59
N GLU A 284 27.37 9.88 -0.03
CA GLU A 284 26.79 11.04 0.63
C GLU A 284 25.84 10.62 1.78
N ALA A 285 24.99 9.63 1.55
CA ALA A 285 24.10 9.10 2.58
C ALA A 285 24.90 8.47 3.75
N LYS A 286 25.97 7.73 3.47
CA LYS A 286 26.88 7.16 4.50
C LYS A 286 27.60 8.24 5.32
N LYS A 287 27.93 9.39 4.72
CA LYS A 287 28.49 10.53 5.48
C LYS A 287 27.48 11.14 6.46
N ALA A 288 26.21 11.21 6.04
CA ALA A 288 25.14 11.72 6.90
C ALA A 288 24.75 10.72 8.00
N MET A 289 24.85 9.42 7.72
CA MET A 289 24.47 8.35 8.64
C MET A 289 25.47 7.19 8.60
N PRO A 290 26.65 7.36 9.23
CA PRO A 290 27.72 6.38 9.20
C PRO A 290 27.39 5.07 9.90
N ASP A 291 26.41 5.07 10.81
CA ASP A 291 26.02 3.92 11.64
C ASP A 291 24.81 3.15 11.05
N ASN A 292 24.45 3.41 9.78
CA ASN A 292 23.34 2.74 9.13
C ASN A 292 23.80 1.54 8.27
N PRO A 293 23.60 0.27 8.71
CA PRO A 293 24.06 -0.91 7.98
C PRO A 293 23.33 -1.12 6.66
N SER A 294 22.10 -0.58 6.48
CA SER A 294 21.33 -0.78 5.26
C SER A 294 21.96 -0.07 4.04
N LEU A 295 22.68 1.01 4.23
CA LEU A 295 23.41 1.68 3.14
C LEU A 295 24.52 0.80 2.58
N PHE A 296 25.21 0.07 3.43
CA PHE A 296 26.25 -0.89 3.02
C PHE A 296 25.65 -2.15 2.38
N TYR A 297 24.48 -2.57 2.84
CA TYR A 297 23.71 -3.63 2.17
C TYR A 297 23.35 -3.25 0.74
N VAL A 298 22.87 -2.03 0.51
CA VAL A 298 22.55 -1.52 -0.84
C VAL A 298 23.79 -1.45 -1.71
N GLU A 299 24.90 -0.93 -1.19
CA GLU A 299 26.18 -0.90 -1.91
C GLU A 299 26.62 -2.30 -2.34
N GLY A 300 26.55 -3.27 -1.43
CA GLY A 300 26.84 -4.67 -1.73
C GLY A 300 25.95 -5.25 -2.82
N ASN A 301 24.65 -4.93 -2.81
CA ASN A 301 23.74 -5.37 -3.87
C ASN A 301 24.08 -4.76 -5.23
N ILE A 302 24.48 -3.49 -5.29
CA ILE A 302 24.93 -2.82 -6.51
C ILE A 302 26.18 -3.53 -7.06
N TYR A 303 27.18 -3.74 -6.21
CA TYR A 303 28.40 -4.45 -6.63
C TYR A 303 28.11 -5.89 -7.07
N THR A 304 27.18 -6.59 -6.41
CA THR A 304 26.73 -7.93 -6.84
C THR A 304 26.12 -7.88 -8.24
N GLY A 305 25.26 -6.90 -8.52
CA GLY A 305 24.59 -6.73 -9.82
C GLY A 305 25.56 -6.51 -10.98
N ILE A 306 26.71 -5.85 -10.73
CA ILE A 306 27.77 -5.62 -11.73
C ILE A 306 28.91 -6.64 -11.66
N LYS A 307 28.69 -7.75 -10.96
CA LYS A 307 29.65 -8.87 -10.83
C LYS A 307 30.97 -8.47 -10.15
N LYS A 308 31.01 -7.34 -9.41
CA LYS A 308 32.12 -6.95 -8.53
C LYS A 308 31.94 -7.62 -7.16
N TYR A 309 32.16 -8.94 -7.17
CA TYR A 309 31.80 -9.78 -6.03
C TYR A 309 32.63 -9.55 -4.78
N ASP A 310 33.91 -9.17 -4.91
CA ASP A 310 34.78 -8.94 -3.78
C ASP A 310 34.46 -7.59 -3.10
N GLU A 311 34.15 -6.57 -3.90
CA GLU A 311 33.65 -5.28 -3.39
C GLU A 311 32.27 -5.45 -2.73
N ALA A 312 31.40 -6.32 -3.28
CA ALA A 312 30.11 -6.62 -2.67
C ALA A 312 30.28 -7.24 -1.28
N ILE A 313 31.15 -8.23 -1.13
CA ILE A 313 31.44 -8.87 0.15
C ILE A 313 31.99 -7.83 1.14
N ALA A 314 32.95 -6.98 0.70
CA ALA A 314 33.52 -5.94 1.54
C ALA A 314 32.46 -4.94 2.02
N ALA A 315 31.51 -4.56 1.19
CA ALA A 315 30.39 -3.69 1.56
C ALA A 315 29.51 -4.36 2.64
N TYR A 316 29.09 -5.61 2.43
CA TYR A 316 28.31 -6.33 3.44
C TYR A 316 29.06 -6.49 4.77
N ASP A 317 30.36 -6.78 4.72
CA ASP A 317 31.20 -6.87 5.92
C ASP A 317 31.29 -5.53 6.68
N ASN A 318 31.29 -4.40 5.97
CA ASN A 318 31.24 -3.08 6.60
C ASN A 318 29.88 -2.86 7.29
N GLY A 319 28.76 -3.28 6.66
CA GLY A 319 27.45 -3.26 7.31
C GLY A 319 27.40 -4.12 8.58
N LEU A 320 28.01 -5.32 8.55
CA LEU A 320 28.10 -6.22 9.71
C LEU A 320 29.01 -5.72 10.82
N LYS A 321 30.02 -4.88 10.51
CA LYS A 321 30.82 -4.20 11.55
C LYS A 321 29.99 -3.18 12.34
N ILE A 322 28.97 -2.60 11.71
CA ILE A 322 28.06 -1.63 12.36
C ILE A 322 27.01 -2.39 13.16
N ASN A 323 26.38 -3.41 12.57
CA ASN A 323 25.39 -4.26 13.21
C ASN A 323 25.63 -5.71 12.83
N ASP A 324 26.22 -6.49 13.73
CA ASP A 324 26.53 -7.91 13.56
C ASP A 324 25.28 -8.81 13.49
N LYS A 325 24.09 -8.26 13.77
CA LYS A 325 22.79 -8.92 13.66
C LYS A 325 21.98 -8.45 12.45
N TYR A 326 22.57 -7.68 11.52
CA TYR A 326 21.85 -7.22 10.35
C TYR A 326 21.74 -8.36 9.31
N ASP A 327 20.64 -9.09 9.37
CA ASP A 327 20.33 -10.30 8.60
C ASP A 327 20.50 -10.14 7.09
N MET A 328 20.11 -8.97 6.55
CA MET A 328 20.18 -8.68 5.12
C MET A 328 21.61 -8.66 4.58
N CYS A 329 22.60 -8.29 5.37
CA CYS A 329 24.01 -8.37 4.96
C CYS A 329 24.51 -9.82 4.88
N TYR A 330 24.10 -10.68 5.79
CA TYR A 330 24.39 -12.13 5.70
C TYR A 330 23.70 -12.74 4.49
N TYR A 331 22.43 -12.41 4.27
CA TYR A 331 21.68 -12.85 3.08
C TYR A 331 22.38 -12.41 1.78
N GLY A 332 22.83 -11.14 1.72
CA GLY A 332 23.56 -10.58 0.60
C GLY A 332 24.87 -11.32 0.31
N LYS A 333 25.66 -11.62 1.34
CA LYS A 333 26.90 -12.43 1.20
C LYS A 333 26.63 -13.81 0.64
N ALA A 334 25.60 -14.49 1.12
CA ALA A 334 25.21 -15.80 0.60
C ALA A 334 24.77 -15.69 -0.88
N ASN A 335 24.01 -14.65 -1.22
CA ASN A 335 23.56 -14.42 -2.59
C ASN A 335 24.73 -14.15 -3.56
N VAL A 336 25.81 -13.47 -3.12
CA VAL A 336 27.03 -13.33 -3.92
C VAL A 336 27.59 -14.69 -4.33
N ALA A 337 27.63 -15.65 -3.39
CA ALA A 337 28.10 -17.00 -3.71
C ALA A 337 27.20 -17.69 -4.73
N LEU A 338 25.85 -17.55 -4.60
CA LEU A 338 24.92 -18.09 -5.59
C LEU A 338 25.13 -17.47 -6.98
N LYS A 339 25.34 -16.15 -7.05
CA LYS A 339 25.62 -15.47 -8.33
C LYS A 339 26.96 -15.92 -8.96
N LYS A 340 28.01 -16.08 -8.16
CA LYS A 340 29.27 -16.70 -8.64
C LYS A 340 29.01 -18.13 -9.16
N GLY A 341 28.14 -18.89 -8.49
CA GLY A 341 27.76 -20.23 -8.92
C GLY A 341 27.01 -20.22 -10.26
N GLU A 342 26.07 -19.28 -10.46
CA GLU A 342 25.37 -19.09 -11.74
C GLU A 342 26.37 -18.82 -12.88
N ASP A 343 27.34 -17.93 -12.67
CA ASP A 343 28.37 -17.62 -13.67
C ASP A 343 29.22 -18.86 -14.04
N ILE A 344 29.60 -19.67 -13.03
CA ILE A 344 30.34 -20.93 -13.26
C ILE A 344 29.50 -21.92 -14.05
N VAL A 345 28.20 -22.07 -13.72
CA VAL A 345 27.31 -22.97 -14.47
C VAL A 345 27.12 -22.49 -15.89
N GLU A 346 27.03 -21.19 -16.14
CA GLU A 346 27.00 -20.64 -17.49
C GLU A 346 28.26 -20.98 -18.27
N GLU A 347 29.47 -20.85 -17.66
CA GLU A 347 30.75 -21.23 -18.29
C GLU A 347 30.80 -22.74 -18.55
N MET A 348 30.35 -23.60 -17.62
CA MET A 348 30.28 -25.04 -17.81
C MET A 348 29.38 -25.42 -18.99
N ASN A 349 28.24 -24.78 -19.15
CA ASN A 349 27.28 -25.04 -20.22
C ASN A 349 27.78 -24.58 -21.60
N ALA A 350 28.73 -23.66 -21.64
CA ALA A 350 29.36 -23.18 -22.88
C ALA A 350 30.53 -24.07 -23.38
N LEU A 351 30.99 -25.07 -22.59
CA LEU A 351 32.11 -25.91 -22.95
C LEU A 351 31.76 -26.94 -24.03
N ASP A 352 32.73 -27.21 -24.91
CA ASP A 352 32.66 -28.36 -25.82
C ASP A 352 32.83 -29.68 -25.03
N VAL A 353 32.15 -30.75 -25.46
CA VAL A 353 32.21 -32.09 -24.82
C VAL A 353 33.66 -32.61 -24.65
N ARG A 354 34.59 -32.12 -25.43
CA ARG A 354 36.00 -32.47 -25.33
C ARG A 354 36.77 -31.78 -24.22
N GLU A 355 36.20 -30.73 -23.62
CA GLU A 355 36.84 -29.94 -22.58
C GLU A 355 36.52 -30.47 -21.16
N TRP A 356 36.41 -31.80 -21.02
CA TRP A 356 36.01 -32.46 -19.75
C TRP A 356 36.90 -32.08 -18.54
N LYS A 357 38.23 -31.82 -18.77
CA LYS A 357 39.12 -31.38 -17.69
C LYS A 357 38.71 -30.01 -17.12
N LYS A 358 38.39 -29.09 -18.03
CA LYS A 358 37.92 -27.76 -17.61
C LYS A 358 36.56 -27.82 -16.94
N TYR A 359 35.69 -28.74 -17.41
CA TYR A 359 34.42 -29.02 -16.76
C TYR A 359 34.62 -29.50 -15.32
N ASP A 360 35.55 -30.44 -15.08
CA ASP A 360 35.84 -30.96 -13.72
C ASP A 360 36.43 -29.86 -12.82
N GLU A 361 37.28 -28.98 -13.33
CA GLU A 361 37.83 -27.83 -12.61
C GLU A 361 36.73 -26.84 -12.21
N LEU A 362 35.79 -26.55 -13.10
CA LEU A 362 34.65 -25.66 -12.83
C LEU A 362 33.67 -26.32 -11.84
N ALA A 363 33.43 -27.62 -11.93
CA ALA A 363 32.60 -28.37 -10.99
C ALA A 363 33.17 -28.33 -9.56
N ALA A 364 34.51 -28.45 -9.44
CA ALA A 364 35.17 -28.29 -8.14
C ALA A 364 34.99 -26.86 -7.57
N LYS A 365 35.20 -25.82 -8.43
CA LYS A 365 34.95 -24.41 -8.02
C LYS A 365 33.51 -24.16 -7.62
N LEU A 366 32.55 -24.73 -8.35
CA LEU A 366 31.12 -24.60 -8.03
C LEU A 366 30.82 -25.18 -6.65
N THR A 367 31.43 -26.33 -6.35
CA THR A 367 31.31 -26.96 -5.05
C THR A 367 31.82 -26.03 -3.93
N GLU A 368 33.02 -25.45 -4.09
CA GLU A 368 33.59 -24.51 -3.13
C GLU A 368 32.70 -23.26 -2.93
N VAL A 369 32.16 -22.73 -4.02
CA VAL A 369 31.27 -21.57 -4.00
C VAL A 369 29.97 -21.90 -3.25
N TYR A 370 29.35 -23.07 -3.48
CA TYR A 370 28.15 -23.49 -2.75
C TYR A 370 28.43 -23.72 -1.26
N ILE A 371 29.59 -24.26 -0.92
CA ILE A 371 30.01 -24.40 0.49
C ILE A 371 30.14 -23.00 1.14
N SER A 372 30.71 -22.02 0.42
CA SER A 372 30.88 -20.67 0.95
C SER A 372 29.55 -19.91 1.24
N ALA A 373 28.44 -20.35 0.63
CA ALA A 373 27.13 -19.77 0.87
C ALA A 373 26.47 -20.26 2.16
N LEU A 374 26.88 -21.42 2.69
CA LEU A 374 26.20 -22.08 3.82
C LEU A 374 26.25 -21.24 5.10
N GLU A 375 27.46 -20.87 5.54
CA GLU A 375 27.63 -20.09 6.78
C GLU A 375 26.86 -18.78 6.78
N PRO A 376 26.91 -17.93 5.72
CA PRO A 376 26.12 -16.71 5.66
C PRO A 376 24.59 -16.97 5.73
N PHE A 377 24.06 -17.99 5.07
CA PHE A 377 22.64 -18.32 5.21
C PHE A 377 22.29 -18.85 6.62
N GLU A 378 23.15 -19.63 7.24
CA GLU A 378 22.95 -20.06 8.63
C GLU A 378 22.92 -18.88 9.59
N LYS A 379 23.86 -17.94 9.44
CA LYS A 379 23.88 -16.69 10.21
C LYS A 379 22.62 -15.84 9.97
N CYS A 380 22.21 -15.70 8.71
CA CYS A 380 20.97 -15.00 8.38
C CYS A 380 19.77 -15.62 9.09
N TYR A 381 19.63 -16.94 9.05
CA TYR A 381 18.55 -17.67 9.74
C TYR A 381 18.59 -17.48 11.26
N GLU A 382 19.80 -17.51 11.85
CA GLU A 382 20.00 -17.34 13.31
C GLU A 382 19.58 -15.94 13.80
N VAL A 383 19.98 -14.89 13.08
CA VAL A 383 19.84 -13.50 13.56
C VAL A 383 18.55 -12.83 13.11
N SER A 384 17.93 -13.28 12.01
CA SER A 384 16.71 -12.66 11.50
C SER A 384 15.54 -12.82 12.46
N SER A 385 14.80 -11.75 12.65
CA SER A 385 13.49 -11.75 13.33
C SER A 385 12.31 -11.81 12.35
N ILE A 386 12.59 -11.77 11.03
CA ILE A 386 11.59 -11.72 9.96
C ILE A 386 11.29 -13.15 9.49
N PRO A 387 10.06 -13.67 9.67
CA PRO A 387 9.73 -15.06 9.30
C PRO A 387 10.04 -15.39 7.84
N GLU A 388 9.73 -14.49 6.92
CA GLU A 388 9.92 -14.67 5.49
C GLU A 388 11.41 -14.78 5.11
N VAL A 389 12.27 -14.01 5.78
CA VAL A 389 13.73 -14.07 5.59
C VAL A 389 14.29 -15.38 6.14
N LYS A 390 13.80 -15.83 7.29
CA LYS A 390 14.16 -17.13 7.85
C LYS A 390 13.77 -18.28 6.93
N ALA A 391 12.53 -18.28 6.46
CA ALA A 391 12.03 -19.31 5.55
C ALA A 391 12.85 -19.35 4.25
N ALA A 392 13.18 -18.20 3.67
CA ALA A 392 14.03 -18.12 2.50
C ALA A 392 15.44 -18.70 2.77
N ALA A 393 16.08 -18.31 3.86
CA ALA A 393 17.40 -18.83 4.23
C ALA A 393 17.38 -20.36 4.45
N ALA A 394 16.35 -20.88 5.13
CA ALA A 394 16.17 -22.31 5.36
C ALA A 394 15.99 -23.09 4.05
N ASP A 395 15.21 -22.57 3.09
CA ASP A 395 15.02 -23.21 1.79
C ASP A 395 16.31 -23.23 0.97
N TYR A 396 17.10 -22.14 0.96
CA TYR A 396 18.43 -22.16 0.34
C TYR A 396 19.39 -23.13 1.01
N LEU A 397 19.43 -23.19 2.33
CA LEU A 397 20.25 -24.18 3.07
C LEU A 397 19.86 -25.62 2.73
N LYS A 398 18.56 -25.91 2.66
CA LYS A 398 18.08 -27.21 2.19
C LYS A 398 18.57 -27.54 0.79
N ARG A 399 18.40 -26.62 -0.17
CA ARG A 399 18.79 -26.84 -1.58
C ARG A 399 20.29 -27.01 -1.73
N LEU A 400 21.09 -26.17 -1.08
CA LEU A 400 22.55 -26.23 -1.15
C LEU A 400 23.10 -27.54 -0.55
N ASN A 401 22.61 -27.93 0.64
CA ASN A 401 23.02 -29.19 1.27
C ASN A 401 22.60 -30.41 0.43
N PHE A 402 21.43 -30.36 -0.23
CA PHE A 402 21.04 -31.40 -1.19
C PHE A 402 22.01 -31.51 -2.39
N GLN A 403 22.47 -30.37 -2.94
CA GLN A 403 23.46 -30.36 -4.01
C GLN A 403 24.81 -30.94 -3.55
N LEU A 404 25.21 -30.65 -2.32
CA LEU A 404 26.51 -31.03 -1.75
C LEU A 404 26.51 -32.45 -1.10
N ARG A 405 25.36 -33.13 -1.01
CA ARG A 405 25.21 -34.40 -0.25
C ARG A 405 26.16 -35.54 -0.65
N ASN A 406 26.65 -35.51 -1.91
CA ASN A 406 27.60 -36.52 -2.41
C ASN A 406 29.06 -36.10 -2.19
N VAL A 407 29.33 -34.90 -1.68
CA VAL A 407 30.68 -34.39 -1.42
C VAL A 407 31.18 -34.85 -0.05
N ASP A 408 30.30 -34.79 0.98
CA ASP A 408 30.62 -35.18 2.33
C ASP A 408 29.31 -35.60 3.06
N PRO A 409 29.30 -36.71 3.85
CA PRO A 409 28.13 -37.15 4.58
C PRO A 409 27.46 -36.08 5.46
N LYS A 410 28.22 -35.14 6.00
CA LYS A 410 27.69 -34.02 6.81
C LYS A 410 26.64 -33.21 6.08
N TYR A 411 26.71 -33.07 4.75
CA TYR A 411 25.74 -32.31 3.97
C TYR A 411 24.43 -33.09 3.80
N GLN A 412 24.47 -34.41 3.79
CA GLN A 412 23.25 -35.22 3.84
C GLN A 412 22.52 -35.03 5.17
N GLU A 413 23.23 -35.06 6.30
CA GLU A 413 22.65 -34.78 7.62
C GLU A 413 22.09 -33.37 7.71
N ALA A 414 22.81 -32.38 7.21
CA ALA A 414 22.36 -30.99 7.15
C ALA A 414 21.12 -30.81 6.26
N TYR A 415 21.06 -31.50 5.12
CA TYR A 415 19.87 -31.52 4.26
C TYR A 415 18.64 -32.04 5.02
N GLU A 416 18.77 -33.16 5.72
CA GLU A 416 17.66 -33.74 6.51
C GLU A 416 17.16 -32.77 7.59
N LYS A 417 18.11 -32.12 8.30
CA LYS A 417 17.79 -31.06 9.27
C LYS A 417 16.97 -29.93 8.63
N TRP A 418 17.48 -29.32 7.55
CA TRP A 418 16.82 -28.17 6.93
C TRP A 418 15.53 -28.54 6.20
N ASN A 419 15.44 -29.76 5.68
CA ASN A 419 14.18 -30.27 5.13
C ASN A 419 13.10 -30.40 6.20
N GLY A 420 13.47 -30.81 7.42
CA GLY A 420 12.56 -30.81 8.57
C GLY A 420 12.10 -29.44 8.99
N VAL A 421 12.99 -28.43 8.97
CA VAL A 421 12.67 -27.03 9.28
C VAL A 421 11.65 -26.48 8.27
N VAL A 422 11.93 -26.60 6.97
CA VAL A 422 11.05 -26.09 5.89
C VAL A 422 9.69 -26.80 5.85
N ALA A 423 9.61 -28.07 6.31
CA ALA A 423 8.34 -28.79 6.37
C ALA A 423 7.48 -28.44 7.59
N ALA A 424 8.05 -27.77 8.59
CA ALA A 424 7.37 -27.37 9.83
C ALA A 424 6.85 -25.93 9.81
N GLU A 425 7.30 -25.12 8.86
CA GLU A 425 6.82 -23.76 8.56
C GLU A 425 5.62 -23.79 7.58
#